data_7fcff30eecf4ba21632ab82d85623c6c
#
_entry.id   7fcff30eecf4ba21632ab82d85623c6c
#
_cell.length_a   1.000
_cell.length_b   1.000
_cell.length_c   1.000
_cell.angle_alpha   90.00
_cell.angle_beta   90.00
_cell.angle_gamma   90.00
#
_symmetry.space_group_name_H-M   'P 1'
#
loop_
_entity.id
_entity.type
_entity.pdbx_description
1 polymer ?
#
loop_
_entity_poly.entity_id
_entity_poly.type
_entity_poly.pdbx_seq_one_letter_code
_entity_poly.pdbx_strand_id
1 'polypeptide(L)'
;MKCKYCENNRYFEMTESDKICLNCGAMERLFITGTSLMDCSRINMKKKPVYDQVSYFENCMLQYQGKQNTRIPDKLLLDLEKKFRDGNISVTRDKIIMFLKELKCKKQLKNVNLIYSELTQKHIDDISHLEYALVRDFEYLLDLYKEDTWCSRNRKNFLNKPSLLFQLLRHRGHPCEMSNFNTLKTSNSMKIHNDITSNLFEKLGWKFTPIEAIK
;
A
#
# COMPACT_ATOMS: atom_id res chain seq x y z
N MET A 1 -28.19 -23.60 26.04
CA MET A 1 -28.65 -24.75 25.21
C MET A 1 -28.89 -25.92 26.13
N LYS A 2 -30.01 -26.61 26.00
CA LYS A 2 -30.33 -27.79 26.86
C LYS A 2 -30.38 -29.06 25.99
N CYS A 3 -29.95 -30.17 26.52
CA CYS A 3 -30.13 -31.48 25.90
C CYS A 3 -31.61 -31.87 25.96
N LYS A 4 -32.17 -32.35 24.85
CA LYS A 4 -33.60 -32.75 24.76
C LYS A 4 -33.90 -34.04 25.55
N TYR A 5 -32.86 -34.83 25.89
CA TYR A 5 -33.03 -36.14 26.49
C TYR A 5 -32.68 -36.23 27.99
N CYS A 6 -31.70 -35.41 28.45
CA CYS A 6 -31.25 -35.44 29.86
C CYS A 6 -31.22 -34.06 30.52
N GLU A 7 -31.76 -33.05 29.87
CA GLU A 7 -31.84 -31.67 30.33
C GLU A 7 -30.51 -31.01 30.72
N ASN A 8 -29.36 -31.67 30.50
CA ASN A 8 -28.05 -31.10 30.73
C ASN A 8 -27.82 -29.87 29.89
N ASN A 9 -27.27 -28.83 30.49
CA ASN A 9 -27.02 -27.54 29.81
C ASN A 9 -25.56 -27.14 29.77
N ARG A 10 -24.63 -27.98 30.26
CA ARG A 10 -23.22 -27.58 30.44
C ARG A 10 -22.21 -28.31 29.56
N TYR A 11 -22.42 -29.58 29.24
CA TYR A 11 -21.40 -30.40 28.58
C TYR A 11 -21.86 -30.88 27.21
N PHE A 12 -21.36 -30.23 26.18
CA PHE A 12 -21.62 -30.56 24.78
C PHE A 12 -20.31 -30.52 24.00
N GLU A 13 -20.12 -31.49 23.15
CA GLU A 13 -19.08 -31.47 22.10
C GLU A 13 -19.73 -31.08 20.77
N MET A 14 -19.07 -30.19 20.05
CA MET A 14 -19.57 -29.67 18.77
C MET A 14 -18.61 -30.15 17.69
N THR A 15 -19.11 -30.95 16.76
CA THR A 15 -18.42 -31.31 15.52
C THR A 15 -18.94 -30.46 14.37
N GLU A 16 -18.37 -30.57 13.17
CA GLU A 16 -18.79 -29.78 12.01
C GLU A 16 -20.28 -29.94 11.65
N SER A 17 -20.88 -31.09 11.96
CA SER A 17 -22.26 -31.40 11.60
C SER A 17 -23.16 -31.78 12.73
N ASP A 18 -22.59 -32.11 13.92
CA ASP A 18 -23.34 -32.73 15.02
C ASP A 18 -22.99 -32.10 16.37
N LYS A 19 -24.00 -32.07 17.25
CA LYS A 19 -23.89 -31.68 18.64
C LYS A 19 -24.10 -32.90 19.50
N ILE A 20 -23.10 -33.28 20.29
CA ILE A 20 -23.08 -34.49 21.14
C ILE A 20 -23.21 -34.05 22.59
N CYS A 21 -24.19 -34.57 23.29
CA CYS A 21 -24.30 -34.39 24.74
C CYS A 21 -23.36 -35.34 25.47
N LEU A 22 -22.34 -34.83 26.16
CA LEU A 22 -21.36 -35.65 26.88
C LEU A 22 -21.94 -36.36 28.11
N ASN A 23 -23.13 -35.99 28.56
CA ASN A 23 -23.79 -36.63 29.72
C ASN A 23 -24.58 -37.89 29.34
N CYS A 24 -25.30 -37.88 28.22
CA CYS A 24 -26.16 -39.00 27.81
C CYS A 24 -25.80 -39.57 26.42
N GLY A 25 -24.80 -39.06 25.76
CA GLY A 25 -24.39 -39.50 24.42
C GLY A 25 -25.35 -39.15 23.30
N ALA A 26 -26.43 -38.41 23.57
CA ALA A 26 -27.41 -38.06 22.56
C ALA A 26 -26.77 -37.14 21.51
N MET A 27 -26.93 -37.49 20.22
CA MET A 27 -26.40 -36.79 19.08
C MET A 27 -27.54 -36.04 18.37
N GLU A 28 -27.37 -34.75 18.16
CA GLU A 28 -28.31 -33.91 17.43
C GLU A 28 -27.60 -33.34 16.21
N ARG A 29 -28.10 -33.69 15.02
CA ARG A 29 -27.52 -33.16 13.77
C ARG A 29 -27.82 -31.65 13.64
N LEU A 30 -26.77 -30.85 13.53
CA LEU A 30 -26.87 -29.45 13.29
C LEU A 30 -27.04 -29.22 11.77
N PHE A 31 -28.24 -28.90 11.34
CA PHE A 31 -28.41 -28.36 10.01
C PHE A 31 -27.83 -26.96 10.02
N ILE A 32 -26.52 -26.86 9.74
CA ILE A 32 -25.95 -25.58 9.35
C ILE A 32 -26.54 -25.32 7.97
N THR A 33 -27.56 -24.51 7.92
CA THR A 33 -28.03 -23.91 6.65
C THR A 33 -26.88 -23.07 6.15
N GLY A 34 -25.92 -23.70 5.50
CA GLY A 34 -24.87 -23.01 4.76
C GLY A 34 -25.59 -22.10 3.78
N THR A 35 -25.26 -20.81 3.80
CA THR A 35 -25.70 -19.89 2.78
C THR A 35 -25.37 -20.50 1.42
N SER A 36 -26.37 -20.65 0.56
CA SER A 36 -26.14 -21.21 -0.77
C SER A 36 -25.14 -20.31 -1.50
N LEU A 37 -24.38 -20.85 -2.47
CA LEU A 37 -23.50 -20.05 -3.34
C LEU A 37 -24.22 -18.84 -3.93
N MET A 38 -25.53 -18.96 -4.20
CA MET A 38 -26.40 -17.86 -4.63
C MET A 38 -26.60 -16.78 -3.56
N ASP A 39 -26.70 -17.17 -2.30
CA ASP A 39 -26.83 -16.22 -1.18
C ASP A 39 -25.49 -15.56 -0.87
N CYS A 40 -24.38 -16.26 -1.02
CA CYS A 40 -23.04 -15.68 -0.94
C CYS A 40 -22.80 -14.62 -2.02
N SER A 41 -23.39 -14.77 -3.21
CA SER A 41 -23.29 -13.75 -4.26
C SER A 41 -24.20 -12.54 -4.01
N ARG A 42 -25.31 -12.71 -3.28
CA ARG A 42 -26.25 -11.64 -2.90
C ARG A 42 -25.79 -10.88 -1.67
N ILE A 43 -25.19 -11.56 -0.70
CA ILE A 43 -24.59 -10.90 0.47
C ILE A 43 -23.30 -10.26 -0.03
N ASN A 44 -23.27 -8.95 -0.12
CA ASN A 44 -22.08 -8.18 -0.48
C ASN A 44 -21.09 -8.25 0.70
N MET A 45 -20.52 -9.45 0.93
CA MET A 45 -19.56 -9.75 1.99
C MET A 45 -18.19 -9.10 1.74
N LYS A 46 -18.04 -8.40 0.62
CA LYS A 46 -16.87 -7.52 0.44
C LYS A 46 -16.99 -6.43 1.49
N LYS A 47 -16.35 -6.62 2.63
CA LYS A 47 -16.00 -5.48 3.49
C LYS A 47 -15.50 -4.42 2.55
N LYS A 48 -16.14 -3.24 2.54
CA LYS A 48 -15.61 -2.09 1.79
C LYS A 48 -14.14 -2.02 2.16
N PRO A 49 -13.23 -2.01 1.19
CA PRO A 49 -11.80 -1.97 1.51
C PRO A 49 -11.59 -0.74 2.40
N VAL A 50 -11.34 -0.99 3.66
CA VAL A 50 -10.97 0.08 4.60
C VAL A 50 -9.63 0.57 4.09
N TYR A 51 -9.55 1.87 3.80
CA TYR A 51 -8.31 2.50 3.37
C TYR A 51 -7.29 2.39 4.50
N ASP A 52 -6.41 1.41 4.38
CA ASP A 52 -5.31 1.23 5.30
C ASP A 52 -4.10 2.06 4.86
N GLN A 53 -3.69 2.96 5.74
CA GLN A 53 -2.56 3.87 5.51
C GLN A 53 -1.24 3.11 5.38
N VAL A 54 -1.06 2.07 6.21
CA VAL A 54 0.17 1.26 6.27
C VAL A 54 0.30 0.43 4.99
N SER A 55 -0.74 -0.33 4.62
CA SER A 55 -0.73 -1.12 3.38
C SER A 55 -0.50 -0.26 2.13
N TYR A 56 -1.00 0.98 2.13
CA TYR A 56 -0.69 1.89 1.02
C TYR A 56 0.78 2.35 1.03
N PHE A 57 1.38 2.55 2.20
CA PHE A 57 2.79 2.89 2.33
C PHE A 57 3.68 1.72 1.89
N GLU A 58 3.35 0.48 2.28
CA GLU A 58 4.00 -0.74 1.81
C GLU A 58 3.95 -0.86 0.28
N ASN A 59 2.79 -0.58 -0.31
CA ASN A 59 2.67 -0.52 -1.77
C ASN A 59 3.57 0.55 -2.41
N CYS A 60 3.81 1.68 -1.74
CA CYS A 60 4.77 2.68 -2.24
C CYS A 60 6.22 2.15 -2.20
N MET A 61 6.59 1.36 -1.19
CA MET A 61 7.90 0.70 -1.14
C MET A 61 8.06 -0.33 -2.28
N LEU A 62 7.05 -1.15 -2.52
CA LEU A 62 7.04 -2.08 -3.66
C LEU A 62 7.15 -1.34 -5.00
N GLN A 63 6.45 -0.20 -5.16
CA GLN A 63 6.54 0.63 -6.36
C GLN A 63 7.93 1.27 -6.54
N TYR A 64 8.58 1.66 -5.45
CA TYR A 64 9.95 2.16 -5.49
C TYR A 64 10.92 1.08 -5.98
N GLN A 65 10.79 -0.13 -5.46
CA GLN A 65 11.63 -1.29 -5.81
C GLN A 65 11.24 -1.95 -7.15
N GLY A 66 10.10 -1.57 -7.77
CA GLY A 66 9.59 -2.26 -8.96
C GLY A 66 9.13 -3.70 -8.70
N LYS A 67 8.86 -4.06 -7.43
CA LYS A 67 8.46 -5.43 -6.99
C LYS A 67 6.94 -5.62 -6.89
N GLN A 68 6.14 -4.67 -7.36
CA GLN A 68 4.69 -4.81 -7.29
C GLN A 68 4.19 -5.95 -8.18
N ASN A 69 3.27 -6.74 -7.66
CA ASN A 69 2.62 -7.82 -8.42
C ASN A 69 1.59 -7.25 -9.43
N THR A 70 2.11 -6.59 -10.45
CA THR A 70 1.28 -5.99 -11.52
C THR A 70 1.89 -6.34 -12.87
N ARG A 71 1.12 -7.02 -13.72
CA ARG A 71 1.55 -7.30 -15.10
C ARG A 71 1.39 -6.03 -15.94
N ILE A 72 2.47 -5.62 -16.59
CA ILE A 72 2.44 -4.56 -17.60
C ILE A 72 1.94 -5.17 -18.92
N PRO A 73 0.99 -4.56 -19.63
CA PRO A 73 0.55 -5.05 -20.93
C PRO A 73 1.70 -5.09 -21.93
N ASP A 74 1.91 -6.25 -22.55
CA ASP A 74 3.01 -6.47 -23.52
C ASP A 74 2.97 -5.46 -24.68
N LYS A 75 1.75 -5.13 -25.14
CA LYS A 75 1.54 -4.08 -26.17
C LYS A 75 2.12 -2.73 -25.73
N LEU A 76 1.96 -2.34 -24.48
CA LEU A 76 2.48 -1.07 -23.96
C LEU A 76 4.01 -1.07 -23.92
N LEU A 77 4.63 -2.19 -23.54
CA LEU A 77 6.09 -2.32 -23.55
C LEU A 77 6.63 -2.19 -24.98
N LEU A 78 6.03 -2.89 -25.97
CA LEU A 78 6.41 -2.78 -27.36
C LEU A 78 6.24 -1.37 -27.92
N ASP A 79 5.14 -0.67 -27.59
CA ASP A 79 4.90 0.71 -28.03
C ASP A 79 5.95 1.65 -27.43
N LEU A 80 6.36 1.45 -26.18
CA LEU A 80 7.42 2.24 -25.53
C LEU A 80 8.79 1.93 -26.15
N GLU A 81 9.15 0.66 -26.31
CA GLU A 81 10.42 0.27 -26.95
C GLU A 81 10.55 0.88 -28.35
N LYS A 82 9.47 0.82 -29.14
CA LYS A 82 9.44 1.43 -30.47
C LYS A 82 9.71 2.93 -30.40
N LYS A 83 9.03 3.67 -29.51
CA LYS A 83 9.24 5.11 -29.34
C LYS A 83 10.67 5.45 -28.92
N PHE A 84 11.29 4.67 -28.05
CA PHE A 84 12.68 4.88 -27.64
C PHE A 84 13.67 4.58 -28.76
N ARG A 85 13.41 3.52 -29.56
CA ARG A 85 14.24 3.11 -30.71
C ARG A 85 14.14 4.12 -31.84
N ASP A 86 12.92 4.48 -32.27
CA ASP A 86 12.66 5.39 -33.38
C ASP A 86 13.21 6.81 -33.10
N GLY A 87 13.14 7.24 -31.84
CA GLY A 87 13.66 8.52 -31.40
C GLY A 87 15.16 8.53 -31.09
N ASN A 88 15.83 7.37 -31.11
CA ASN A 88 17.23 7.20 -30.64
C ASN A 88 17.44 7.83 -29.25
N ILE A 89 16.49 7.61 -28.34
CA ILE A 89 16.41 8.28 -27.03
C ILE A 89 16.82 7.29 -25.94
N SER A 90 17.69 7.73 -25.03
CA SER A 90 18.02 6.93 -23.84
C SER A 90 16.79 6.74 -22.93
N VAL A 91 16.60 5.49 -22.44
CA VAL A 91 15.50 5.18 -21.54
C VAL A 91 15.73 5.83 -20.18
N THR A 92 14.86 6.76 -19.80
CA THR A 92 14.85 7.40 -18.48
C THR A 92 13.45 7.40 -17.91
N ARG A 93 13.33 7.47 -16.58
CA ARG A 93 12.03 7.50 -15.90
C ARG A 93 11.14 8.66 -16.35
N ASP A 94 11.71 9.84 -16.53
CA ASP A 94 10.97 11.04 -16.98
C ASP A 94 10.40 10.87 -18.38
N LYS A 95 11.17 10.27 -19.29
CA LYS A 95 10.72 9.98 -20.65
C LYS A 95 9.65 8.91 -20.68
N ILE A 96 9.74 7.88 -19.83
CA ILE A 96 8.67 6.90 -19.65
C ILE A 96 7.39 7.60 -19.18
N ILE A 97 7.48 8.48 -18.19
CA ILE A 97 6.33 9.28 -17.71
C ILE A 97 5.71 10.12 -18.84
N MET A 98 6.54 10.77 -19.64
CA MET A 98 6.11 11.57 -20.79
C MET A 98 5.35 10.68 -21.80
N PHE A 99 5.93 9.57 -22.23
CA PHE A 99 5.31 8.68 -23.20
C PHE A 99 4.04 8.00 -22.67
N LEU A 100 3.99 7.64 -21.38
CA LEU A 100 2.76 7.13 -20.76
C LEU A 100 1.61 8.13 -20.77
N LYS A 101 1.93 9.43 -20.65
CA LYS A 101 0.92 10.49 -20.77
C LYS A 101 0.44 10.67 -22.21
N GLU A 102 1.35 10.64 -23.18
CA GLU A 102 1.03 10.69 -24.62
C GLU A 102 0.13 9.51 -25.03
N LEU A 103 0.48 8.31 -24.59
CA LEU A 103 -0.29 7.07 -24.84
C LEU A 103 -1.58 7.01 -24.01
N LYS A 104 -1.90 8.04 -23.21
CA LYS A 104 -3.07 8.11 -22.31
C LYS A 104 -3.13 6.97 -21.28
N CYS A 105 -2.01 6.32 -20.99
CA CYS A 105 -1.87 5.21 -20.05
C CYS A 105 -1.60 5.69 -18.60
N LYS A 106 -2.36 6.69 -18.12
CA LYS A 106 -2.15 7.33 -16.79
C LYS A 106 -2.16 6.33 -15.62
N LYS A 107 -2.89 5.21 -15.74
CA LYS A 107 -2.94 4.16 -14.70
C LYS A 107 -1.57 3.51 -14.46
N GLN A 108 -0.68 3.53 -15.47
CA GLN A 108 0.66 2.94 -15.39
C GLN A 108 1.72 3.90 -14.80
N LEU A 109 1.37 5.14 -14.48
CA LEU A 109 2.31 6.11 -13.89
C LEU A 109 2.87 5.65 -12.52
N LYS A 110 2.14 4.83 -11.80
CA LYS A 110 2.61 4.20 -10.56
C LYS A 110 3.60 3.05 -10.78
N ASN A 111 3.70 2.54 -11.99
CA ASN A 111 4.52 1.39 -12.37
C ASN A 111 5.79 1.80 -13.15
N VAL A 112 6.16 3.09 -13.12
CA VAL A 112 7.30 3.62 -13.90
C VAL A 112 8.61 2.90 -13.60
N ASN A 113 8.88 2.60 -12.33
CA ASN A 113 10.11 1.88 -11.95
C ASN A 113 10.11 0.45 -12.49
N LEU A 114 8.97 -0.27 -12.39
CA LEU A 114 8.83 -1.60 -12.98
C LEU A 114 9.03 -1.56 -14.50
N ILE A 115 8.40 -0.62 -15.20
CA ILE A 115 8.56 -0.44 -16.65
C ILE A 115 10.02 -0.10 -17.00
N TYR A 116 10.68 0.73 -16.20
CA TYR A 116 12.09 1.07 -16.39
C TYR A 116 12.99 -0.17 -16.26
N SER A 117 12.74 -1.00 -15.26
CA SER A 117 13.47 -2.27 -15.06
C SER A 117 13.26 -3.23 -16.22
N GLU A 118 12.02 -3.40 -16.70
CA GLU A 118 11.68 -4.25 -17.84
C GLU A 118 12.37 -3.79 -19.13
N LEU A 119 12.36 -2.49 -19.42
CA LEU A 119 12.95 -1.94 -20.64
C LEU A 119 14.49 -1.92 -20.62
N THR A 120 15.10 -1.74 -19.45
CA THR A 120 16.56 -1.57 -19.34
C THR A 120 17.29 -2.79 -18.83
N GLN A 121 16.54 -3.78 -18.28
CA GLN A 121 17.09 -4.95 -17.57
C GLN A 121 18.03 -4.56 -16.40
N LYS A 122 17.88 -3.33 -15.87
CA LYS A 122 18.66 -2.84 -14.74
C LYS A 122 17.89 -3.13 -13.45
N HIS A 123 18.64 -3.63 -12.47
CA HIS A 123 18.10 -3.75 -11.12
C HIS A 123 17.81 -2.37 -10.53
N ILE A 124 16.68 -2.28 -9.86
CA ILE A 124 16.30 -1.12 -9.05
C ILE A 124 16.81 -1.35 -7.62
N ASP A 125 17.04 -0.26 -6.89
CA ASP A 125 17.51 -0.33 -5.51
C ASP A 125 16.63 -1.23 -4.64
N ASP A 126 17.24 -2.18 -3.96
CA ASP A 126 16.57 -3.10 -3.05
C ASP A 126 16.63 -2.56 -1.61
N ILE A 127 15.48 -2.20 -1.08
CA ILE A 127 15.33 -1.71 0.30
C ILE A 127 14.71 -2.76 1.24
N SER A 128 14.67 -4.03 0.86
CA SER A 128 14.05 -5.10 1.67
C SER A 128 14.59 -5.15 3.09
N HIS A 129 15.87 -4.87 3.28
CA HIS A 129 16.53 -4.81 4.60
C HIS A 129 16.04 -3.65 5.49
N LEU A 130 15.39 -2.63 4.92
CA LEU A 130 14.85 -1.48 5.63
C LEU A 130 13.32 -1.52 5.80
N GLU A 131 12.61 -2.41 5.11
CA GLU A 131 11.14 -2.41 5.05
C GLU A 131 10.50 -2.38 6.43
N TYR A 132 10.92 -3.28 7.33
CA TYR A 132 10.38 -3.32 8.70
C TYR A 132 10.62 -2.00 9.46
N ALA A 133 11.81 -1.44 9.35
CA ALA A 133 12.15 -0.20 10.02
C ALA A 133 11.36 0.99 9.46
N LEU A 134 11.17 1.04 8.14
CA LEU A 134 10.41 2.08 7.45
C LEU A 134 8.92 2.02 7.79
N VAL A 135 8.34 0.82 7.87
CA VAL A 135 6.94 0.66 8.29
C VAL A 135 6.75 1.15 9.71
N ARG A 136 7.61 0.77 10.63
CA ARG A 136 7.56 1.20 12.02
C ARG A 136 7.70 2.73 12.15
N ASP A 137 8.64 3.33 11.41
CA ASP A 137 8.81 4.78 11.40
C ASP A 137 7.57 5.49 10.84
N PHE A 138 6.96 4.91 9.81
CA PHE A 138 5.72 5.41 9.25
C PHE A 138 4.55 5.35 10.25
N GLU A 139 4.43 4.27 11.01
CA GLU A 139 3.41 4.11 12.06
C GLU A 139 3.58 5.16 13.15
N TYR A 140 4.80 5.41 13.64
CA TYR A 140 5.08 6.49 14.60
C TYR A 140 4.65 7.86 14.06
N LEU A 141 4.98 8.17 12.81
CA LEU A 141 4.57 9.43 12.18
C LEU A 141 3.06 9.52 12.00
N LEU A 142 2.40 8.40 11.70
CA LEU A 142 0.96 8.34 11.52
C LEU A 142 0.22 8.60 12.84
N ASP A 143 0.70 8.03 13.94
CA ASP A 143 0.09 8.21 15.26
C ASP A 143 0.31 9.65 15.78
N LEU A 144 1.53 10.18 15.67
CA LEU A 144 1.77 11.58 15.98
C LEU A 144 0.93 12.54 15.14
N TYR A 145 0.73 12.24 13.85
CA TYR A 145 -0.12 13.07 12.99
C TYR A 145 -1.58 13.07 13.43
N LYS A 146 -2.10 11.93 13.93
CA LYS A 146 -3.47 11.83 14.47
C LYS A 146 -3.64 12.62 15.76
N GLU A 147 -2.63 12.60 16.62
CA GLU A 147 -2.62 13.33 17.90
C GLU A 147 -2.46 14.84 17.70
N ASP A 148 -1.78 15.25 16.62
CA ASP A 148 -1.53 16.66 16.33
C ASP A 148 -2.78 17.35 15.78
N THR A 149 -3.42 18.13 16.64
CA THR A 149 -4.63 18.88 16.30
C THR A 149 -4.39 19.93 15.20
N TRP A 150 -3.17 20.47 15.07
CA TRP A 150 -2.83 21.43 14.03
C TRP A 150 -2.74 20.77 12.65
N CYS A 151 -2.14 19.60 12.58
CA CYS A 151 -2.04 18.82 11.34
C CYS A 151 -3.41 18.31 10.87
N SER A 152 -4.26 17.83 11.80
CA SER A 152 -5.55 17.20 11.47
C SER A 152 -6.65 18.20 11.11
N ARG A 153 -6.62 19.43 11.67
CA ARG A 153 -7.65 20.45 11.41
C ARG A 153 -7.66 21.01 10.00
N ASN A 154 -6.51 21.08 9.34
CA ASN A 154 -6.36 21.75 8.05
C ASN A 154 -6.35 20.81 6.84
N ARG A 155 -6.36 19.50 7.02
CA ARG A 155 -6.28 18.54 5.91
C ARG A 155 -7.17 17.32 6.14
N LYS A 156 -7.95 16.97 5.11
CA LYS A 156 -8.73 15.72 5.08
C LYS A 156 -7.86 14.47 4.83
N ASN A 157 -6.73 14.65 4.13
CA ASN A 157 -5.86 13.55 3.70
C ASN A 157 -4.51 13.64 4.40
N PHE A 158 -3.96 12.48 4.76
CA PHE A 158 -2.60 12.34 5.24
C PHE A 158 -1.56 12.83 4.21
N LEU A 159 -0.31 12.92 4.63
CA LEU A 159 0.82 13.32 3.78
C LEU A 159 0.95 12.46 2.51
N ASN A 160 1.59 13.01 1.50
CA ASN A 160 1.93 12.25 0.28
C ASN A 160 2.95 11.16 0.61
N LYS A 161 2.55 9.91 0.49
CA LYS A 161 3.34 8.76 0.93
C LYS A 161 4.64 8.55 0.15
N PRO A 162 4.67 8.69 -1.20
CA PRO A 162 5.94 8.66 -1.92
C PRO A 162 6.95 9.71 -1.47
N SER A 163 6.48 10.94 -1.18
CA SER A 163 7.36 12.00 -0.65
C SER A 163 7.82 11.68 0.78
N LEU A 164 6.96 11.09 1.59
CA LEU A 164 7.32 10.67 2.94
C LEU A 164 8.31 9.50 2.93
N LEU A 165 8.12 8.52 2.03
CA LEU A 165 9.05 7.42 1.84
C LEU A 165 10.45 7.93 1.49
N PHE A 166 10.55 8.92 0.58
CA PHE A 166 11.82 9.57 0.25
C PHE A 166 12.48 10.17 1.50
N GLN A 167 11.73 10.88 2.36
CA GLN A 167 12.25 11.46 3.60
C GLN A 167 12.72 10.40 4.60
N LEU A 168 11.96 9.33 4.76
CA LEU A 168 12.30 8.23 5.67
C LEU A 168 13.55 7.47 5.20
N LEU A 169 13.69 7.22 3.89
CA LEU A 169 14.90 6.62 3.33
C LEU A 169 16.13 7.49 3.59
N ARG A 170 16.02 8.80 3.40
CA ARG A 170 17.11 9.73 3.73
C ARG A 170 17.41 9.77 5.23
N HIS A 171 16.40 9.72 6.08
CA HIS A 171 16.57 9.63 7.53
C HIS A 171 17.36 8.37 7.92
N ARG A 172 17.10 7.25 7.24
CA ARG A 172 17.81 5.98 7.42
C ARG A 172 19.17 5.92 6.73
N GLY A 173 19.62 7.00 6.09
CA GLY A 173 20.91 7.08 5.40
C GLY A 173 20.95 6.31 4.08
N HIS A 174 19.83 5.89 3.53
CA HIS A 174 19.78 5.23 2.22
C HIS A 174 19.96 6.26 1.10
N PRO A 175 20.91 6.05 0.17
CA PRO A 175 21.11 6.94 -0.97
C PRO A 175 19.93 6.79 -1.94
N CYS A 176 19.16 7.85 -2.12
CA CYS A 176 18.03 7.85 -3.05
C CYS A 176 17.87 9.21 -3.71
N GLU A 177 17.39 9.20 -4.94
CA GLU A 177 17.11 10.40 -5.73
C GLU A 177 15.60 10.66 -5.80
N MET A 178 15.22 11.92 -5.76
CA MET A 178 13.82 12.32 -5.83
C MET A 178 13.14 11.94 -7.16
N SER A 179 13.89 11.87 -8.23
CA SER A 179 13.46 11.41 -9.56
C SER A 179 12.89 9.98 -9.57
N ASN A 180 13.26 9.17 -8.58
CA ASN A 180 12.79 7.79 -8.43
C ASN A 180 11.39 7.68 -7.82
N PHE A 181 10.82 8.80 -7.36
CA PHE A 181 9.54 8.85 -6.68
C PHE A 181 8.51 9.68 -7.45
N ASN A 182 7.26 9.24 -7.40
CA ASN A 182 6.15 10.06 -7.90
C ASN A 182 5.72 11.07 -6.82
N THR A 183 6.52 12.11 -6.66
CA THR A 183 6.36 13.12 -5.61
C THR A 183 5.41 14.25 -6.01
N LEU A 184 5.23 15.19 -5.08
CA LEU A 184 4.47 16.41 -5.28
C LEU A 184 5.12 17.29 -6.37
N LYS A 185 4.29 17.93 -7.19
CA LYS A 185 4.78 18.73 -8.35
C LYS A 185 4.66 20.23 -8.15
N THR A 186 3.78 20.68 -7.25
CA THR A 186 3.56 22.10 -7.01
C THR A 186 4.36 22.58 -5.82
N SER A 187 5.02 23.74 -5.97
CA SER A 187 5.83 24.35 -4.91
C SER A 187 5.02 24.54 -3.60
N ASN A 188 3.77 25.00 -3.71
CA ASN A 188 2.92 25.17 -2.53
C ASN A 188 2.64 23.84 -1.80
N SER A 189 2.32 22.76 -2.55
CA SER A 189 2.09 21.45 -1.93
C SER A 189 3.35 20.89 -1.29
N MET A 190 4.53 21.13 -1.88
CA MET A 190 5.82 20.73 -1.30
C MET A 190 6.10 21.50 -0.01
N LYS A 191 5.87 22.83 -0.02
CA LYS A 191 6.06 23.66 1.18
C LYS A 191 5.22 23.15 2.34
N ILE A 192 3.91 23.00 2.12
CA ILE A 192 3.00 22.48 3.16
C ILE A 192 3.43 21.08 3.65
N HIS A 193 3.86 20.21 2.72
CA HIS A 193 4.35 18.88 3.09
C HIS A 193 5.62 18.97 3.94
N ASN A 194 6.58 19.80 3.56
CA ASN A 194 7.82 20.01 4.30
C ASN A 194 7.54 20.58 5.69
N ASP A 195 6.65 21.57 5.82
CA ASP A 195 6.31 22.20 7.11
C ASP A 195 5.73 21.17 8.09
N ILE A 196 4.80 20.33 7.62
CA ILE A 196 4.20 19.27 8.43
C ILE A 196 5.24 18.20 8.79
N THR A 197 6.00 17.71 7.79
CA THR A 197 6.99 16.65 8.02
C THR A 197 8.10 17.13 8.94
N SER A 198 8.56 18.38 8.80
CA SER A 198 9.57 18.98 9.70
C SER A 198 9.09 18.99 11.15
N ASN A 199 7.85 19.43 11.39
CA ASN A 199 7.26 19.44 12.75
C ASN A 199 7.19 18.03 13.35
N LEU A 200 6.76 17.03 12.56
CA LEU A 200 6.68 15.64 13.05
C LEU A 200 8.06 15.05 13.33
N PHE A 201 9.06 15.32 12.46
CA PHE A 201 10.42 14.86 12.65
C PHE A 201 11.08 15.51 13.87
N GLU A 202 10.85 16.80 14.09
CA GLU A 202 11.33 17.52 15.26
C GLU A 202 10.80 16.89 16.57
N LYS A 203 9.51 16.56 16.63
CA LYS A 203 8.89 15.88 17.77
C LYS A 203 9.51 14.52 18.08
N LEU A 204 10.00 13.82 17.06
CA LEU A 204 10.68 12.53 17.19
C LEU A 204 12.21 12.67 17.39
N GLY A 205 12.74 13.90 17.37
CA GLY A 205 14.18 14.14 17.38
C GLY A 205 14.91 13.64 16.13
N TRP A 206 14.20 13.53 15.01
CA TRP A 206 14.76 13.06 13.74
C TRP A 206 15.30 14.21 12.89
N LYS A 207 16.41 13.93 12.20
CA LYS A 207 16.98 14.92 11.28
C LYS A 207 16.11 15.06 10.05
N PHE A 208 15.60 16.27 9.79
CA PHE A 208 14.81 16.62 8.63
C PHE A 208 15.67 17.27 7.54
N THR A 209 15.38 16.97 6.28
CA THR A 209 15.94 17.64 5.11
C THR A 209 14.80 18.01 4.15
N PRO A 210 14.59 19.28 3.83
CA PRO A 210 13.47 19.68 3.00
C PRO A 210 13.55 19.08 1.59
N ILE A 211 12.38 18.86 0.99
CA ILE A 211 12.26 18.48 -0.42
C ILE A 211 12.26 19.78 -1.22
N GLU A 212 13.20 19.92 -2.15
CA GLU A 212 13.28 21.08 -3.05
C GLU A 212 12.48 20.82 -4.33
N ALA A 213 11.85 21.87 -4.86
CA ALA A 213 11.19 21.79 -6.14
C ALA A 213 12.23 21.56 -7.24
N ILE A 214 12.03 20.53 -8.07
CA ILE A 214 12.84 20.34 -9.28
C ILE A 214 12.55 21.54 -10.21
N LYS A 215 13.58 22.34 -10.47
CA LYS A 215 13.50 23.49 -11.39
C LYS A 215 13.37 23.04 -12.84
#